data_9ab94b6c245e63b127b6c27d68d6c8e5
#
_entry.id   9ab94b6c245e63b127b6c27d68d6c8e5
#
_cell.length_a   1.000
_cell.length_b   1.000
_cell.length_c   1.000
_cell.angle_alpha   90.00
_cell.angle_beta   90.00
_cell.angle_gamma   90.00
#
_symmetry.space_group_name_H-M   'P 1'
#
loop_
_entity.id
_entity.type
_entity.pdbx_description
1 polymer ?
#
loop_
_entity_poly.entity_id
_entity_poly.type
_entity_poly.pdbx_seq_one_letter_code
_entity_poly.pdbx_strand_id
1 'polypeptide(L)'
;EFFRDNGMHGLIVYDDLSKQAVAYRQMSLLLRRPPGREAFPGDVFYLHSRLLERAAKMNDENGGGSLTALPVIETQAGDVSAFIPTNVISITDGQIFLETELFFSGIRPAINVGLSVSRVGSAAQTKAMKKVAGKIKLELAQYREMAAFSQFASDLDASTKQLLARGERLTELLKQDQYVPMSVADQVLSLYSGVRGFLDKIEISKITDFQVKFLEGLRADHSDIFDEINNTGNFSDESDKKIEDYLEKFTANYS
;
A
#
# COMPACT_ATOMS: atom_id res chain seq x y z
N GLU A 1 -10.24 10.92 -18.57
CA GLU A 1 -10.58 9.97 -19.65
C GLU A 1 -9.67 10.15 -20.88
N PHE A 2 -9.31 11.39 -21.24
CA PHE A 2 -8.47 11.65 -22.42
C PHE A 2 -7.24 10.72 -22.50
N PHE A 3 -6.47 10.58 -21.42
CA PHE A 3 -5.30 9.70 -21.41
C PHE A 3 -5.69 8.23 -21.64
N ARG A 4 -6.70 7.75 -20.91
CA ARG A 4 -7.22 6.38 -21.03
C ARG A 4 -7.65 6.06 -22.47
N ASP A 5 -8.43 6.95 -23.07
CA ASP A 5 -9.04 6.72 -24.38
C ASP A 5 -8.01 6.85 -25.54
N ASN A 6 -6.85 7.44 -25.28
CA ASN A 6 -5.73 7.55 -26.21
C ASN A 6 -4.58 6.56 -25.91
N GLY A 7 -4.84 5.46 -25.20
CA GLY A 7 -3.85 4.41 -24.94
C GLY A 7 -2.79 4.78 -23.89
N MET A 8 -2.98 5.88 -23.19
CA MET A 8 -2.08 6.37 -22.14
C MET A 8 -2.60 5.99 -20.75
N HIS A 9 -1.84 6.34 -19.71
CA HIS A 9 -2.20 6.06 -18.32
C HIS A 9 -2.39 7.37 -17.55
N GLY A 10 -3.51 7.46 -16.84
CA GLY A 10 -3.85 8.60 -15.99
C GLY A 10 -4.08 8.18 -14.53
N LEU A 11 -3.75 9.08 -13.61
CA LEU A 11 -4.06 8.97 -12.19
C LEU A 11 -4.85 10.21 -11.78
N ILE A 12 -5.96 10.01 -11.04
CA ILE A 12 -6.75 11.09 -10.47
C ILE A 12 -6.98 10.84 -8.99
N VAL A 13 -6.84 11.88 -8.18
CA VAL A 13 -7.16 11.86 -6.76
C VAL A 13 -8.36 12.77 -6.53
N TYR A 14 -9.41 12.25 -5.88
CA TYR A 14 -10.58 13.02 -5.47
C TYR A 14 -10.50 13.30 -3.97
N ASP A 15 -10.05 14.47 -3.58
CA ASP A 15 -9.92 14.89 -2.18
C ASP A 15 -10.94 16.01 -1.87
N ASP A 16 -12.14 15.69 -1.32
CA ASP A 16 -12.65 14.36 -1.02
C ASP A 16 -14.11 14.21 -1.44
N LEU A 17 -14.56 12.98 -1.57
CA LEU A 17 -15.95 12.68 -1.96
C LEU A 17 -16.94 12.80 -0.79
N SER A 18 -16.48 12.76 0.45
CA SER A 18 -17.33 13.01 1.63
C SER A 18 -17.86 14.45 1.62
N LYS A 19 -16.99 15.43 1.36
CA LYS A 19 -17.37 16.84 1.23
C LYS A 19 -18.25 17.08 0.01
N GLN A 20 -17.97 16.39 -1.11
CA GLN A 20 -18.83 16.43 -2.29
C GLN A 20 -20.26 15.95 -1.95
N ALA A 21 -20.38 14.83 -1.24
CA ALA A 21 -21.69 14.31 -0.82
C ALA A 21 -22.42 15.29 0.09
N VAL A 22 -21.74 15.90 1.06
CA VAL A 22 -22.32 16.91 1.95
C VAL A 22 -22.83 18.12 1.17
N ALA A 23 -22.03 18.65 0.25
CA ALA A 23 -22.44 19.78 -0.60
C ALA A 23 -23.68 19.41 -1.46
N TYR A 24 -23.70 18.21 -2.01
CA TYR A 24 -24.82 17.71 -2.80
C TYR A 24 -26.09 17.54 -1.94
N ARG A 25 -25.96 17.05 -0.71
CA ARG A 25 -27.07 16.97 0.27
C ARG A 25 -27.63 18.35 0.57
N GLN A 26 -26.79 19.32 0.90
CA GLN A 26 -27.21 20.69 1.20
C GLN A 26 -27.97 21.31 0.04
N MET A 27 -27.47 21.20 -1.17
CA MET A 27 -28.10 21.71 -2.37
C MET A 27 -29.46 21.03 -2.63
N SER A 28 -29.52 19.70 -2.45
CA SER A 28 -30.78 18.94 -2.63
C SER A 28 -31.84 19.33 -1.63
N LEU A 29 -31.48 19.56 -0.35
CA LEU A 29 -32.40 20.02 0.69
C LEU A 29 -32.92 21.43 0.42
N LEU A 30 -32.07 22.34 -0.05
CA LEU A 30 -32.50 23.69 -0.46
C LEU A 30 -33.50 23.66 -1.63
N LEU A 31 -33.33 22.72 -2.54
CA LEU A 31 -34.23 22.45 -3.65
C LEU A 31 -35.50 21.67 -3.22
N ARG A 32 -35.65 21.41 -1.92
CA ARG A 32 -36.77 20.65 -1.33
C ARG A 32 -36.93 19.24 -1.90
N ARG A 33 -35.83 18.61 -2.34
CA ARG A 33 -35.85 17.20 -2.73
C ARG A 33 -36.03 16.34 -1.48
N PRO A 34 -36.86 15.27 -1.54
CA PRO A 34 -37.08 14.42 -0.36
C PRO A 34 -35.80 13.78 0.11
N PRO A 35 -35.44 13.87 1.41
CA PRO A 35 -34.25 13.23 1.97
C PRO A 35 -34.46 11.72 2.13
N GLY A 36 -33.41 10.97 1.89
CA GLY A 36 -33.28 9.54 2.21
C GLY A 36 -32.46 9.29 3.46
N ARG A 37 -31.68 8.20 3.45
CA ARG A 37 -30.79 7.80 4.56
C ARG A 37 -29.79 8.92 4.88
N GLU A 38 -29.62 9.22 6.16
CA GLU A 38 -28.74 10.30 6.67
C GLU A 38 -29.01 11.66 6.00
N ALA A 39 -30.28 11.88 5.60
CA ALA A 39 -30.73 13.06 4.87
C ALA A 39 -30.06 13.28 3.48
N PHE A 40 -29.35 12.31 2.96
CA PHE A 40 -28.83 12.35 1.58
C PHE A 40 -29.97 12.14 0.58
N PRO A 41 -29.90 12.75 -0.61
CA PRO A 41 -30.85 12.46 -1.68
C PRO A 41 -30.71 11.03 -2.18
N GLY A 42 -31.79 10.44 -2.71
CA GLY A 42 -31.80 9.04 -3.15
C GLY A 42 -30.82 8.69 -4.25
N ASP A 43 -30.29 9.67 -4.96
CA ASP A 43 -29.34 9.52 -6.06
C ASP A 43 -27.88 9.78 -5.67
N VAL A 44 -27.56 9.87 -4.36
CA VAL A 44 -26.18 10.11 -3.91
C VAL A 44 -25.23 8.98 -4.31
N PHE A 45 -25.71 7.73 -4.33
CA PHE A 45 -24.92 6.61 -4.84
C PHE A 45 -24.54 6.85 -6.31
N TYR A 46 -25.47 7.28 -7.13
CA TYR A 46 -25.22 7.58 -8.54
C TYR A 46 -24.28 8.77 -8.73
N LEU A 47 -24.29 9.75 -7.83
CA LEU A 47 -23.34 10.86 -7.83
C LEU A 47 -21.89 10.34 -7.84
N HIS A 48 -21.59 9.38 -6.98
CA HIS A 48 -20.24 8.79 -6.86
C HIS A 48 -19.96 7.72 -7.92
N SER A 49 -20.91 6.82 -8.20
CA SER A 49 -20.69 5.73 -9.14
C SER A 49 -20.44 6.23 -10.56
N ARG A 50 -21.21 7.21 -11.05
CA ARG A 50 -20.97 7.78 -12.38
C ARG A 50 -19.63 8.49 -12.52
N LEU A 51 -19.04 8.97 -11.41
CA LEU A 51 -17.74 9.58 -11.38
C LEU A 51 -16.62 8.52 -11.36
N LEU A 52 -16.76 7.51 -10.50
CA LEU A 52 -15.72 6.51 -10.24
C LEU A 52 -15.65 5.42 -11.30
N GLU A 53 -16.78 5.03 -11.89
CA GLU A 53 -16.82 4.01 -12.97
C GLU A 53 -16.18 4.49 -14.28
N ARG A 54 -15.77 5.75 -14.37
CA ARG A 54 -14.92 6.25 -15.46
C ARG A 54 -13.47 5.77 -15.35
N ALA A 55 -13.02 5.41 -14.14
CA ALA A 55 -11.72 4.80 -13.91
C ALA A 55 -11.76 3.33 -14.34
N ALA A 56 -10.96 2.99 -15.35
CA ALA A 56 -10.93 1.66 -15.93
C ALA A 56 -9.59 1.36 -16.61
N LYS A 57 -9.24 0.08 -16.70
CA LYS A 57 -8.19 -0.43 -17.59
C LYS A 57 -8.87 -0.91 -18.88
N MET A 58 -8.48 -0.32 -19.99
CA MET A 58 -8.98 -0.72 -21.31
C MET A 58 -8.29 -2.01 -21.78
N ASN A 59 -9.01 -2.82 -22.56
CA ASN A 59 -8.41 -3.96 -23.26
C ASN A 59 -7.53 -3.50 -24.44
N ASP A 60 -6.77 -4.42 -25.01
CA ASP A 60 -5.83 -4.10 -26.10
C ASP A 60 -6.55 -3.62 -27.37
N GLU A 61 -7.75 -4.14 -27.65
CA GLU A 61 -8.59 -3.70 -28.79
C GLU A 61 -9.00 -2.22 -28.68
N ASN A 62 -9.11 -1.71 -27.44
CA ASN A 62 -9.42 -0.31 -27.16
C ASN A 62 -8.19 0.50 -26.74
N GLY A 63 -6.99 0.11 -27.19
CA GLY A 63 -5.75 0.86 -27.03
C GLY A 63 -5.01 0.63 -25.71
N GLY A 64 -5.51 -0.23 -24.80
CA GLY A 64 -4.79 -0.63 -23.59
C GLY A 64 -4.54 0.48 -22.57
N GLY A 65 -5.13 1.66 -22.70
CA GLY A 65 -4.99 2.76 -21.75
C GLY A 65 -5.61 2.49 -20.39
N SER A 66 -5.34 3.33 -19.40
CA SER A 66 -5.92 3.19 -18.06
C SER A 66 -6.17 4.53 -17.38
N LEU A 67 -7.17 4.56 -16.52
CA LEU A 67 -7.41 5.64 -15.58
C LEU A 67 -7.57 5.02 -14.19
N THR A 68 -6.70 5.38 -13.26
CA THR A 68 -6.78 4.99 -11.85
C THR A 68 -7.34 6.14 -11.04
N ALA A 69 -8.39 5.90 -10.26
CA ALA A 69 -8.95 6.87 -9.33
C ALA A 69 -8.63 6.49 -7.89
N LEU A 70 -8.17 7.46 -7.11
CA LEU A 70 -7.99 7.36 -5.66
C LEU A 70 -8.96 8.33 -4.97
N PRO A 71 -10.21 7.91 -4.70
CA PRO A 71 -11.16 8.71 -3.95
C PRO A 71 -10.80 8.70 -2.46
N VAL A 72 -10.73 9.87 -1.86
CA VAL A 72 -10.57 10.05 -0.42
C VAL A 72 -11.95 10.14 0.23
N ILE A 73 -12.13 9.38 1.30
CA ILE A 73 -13.34 9.36 2.13
C ILE A 73 -12.95 9.62 3.58
N GLU A 74 -13.59 10.61 4.20
CA GLU A 74 -13.46 10.85 5.63
C GLU A 74 -14.40 9.92 6.41
N THR A 75 -13.86 9.28 7.44
CA THR A 75 -14.65 8.53 8.42
C THR A 75 -14.70 9.29 9.73
N GLN A 76 -15.81 9.24 10.45
CA GLN A 76 -15.91 9.75 11.81
C GLN A 76 -15.59 8.63 12.79
N ALA A 77 -14.58 8.84 13.64
CA ALA A 77 -14.10 7.84 14.61
C ALA A 77 -13.78 6.46 14.01
N GLY A 78 -13.34 6.41 12.75
CA GLY A 78 -13.02 5.15 12.05
C GLY A 78 -14.25 4.34 11.61
N ASP A 79 -15.47 4.88 11.70
CA ASP A 79 -16.70 4.18 11.29
C ASP A 79 -16.79 4.06 9.76
N VAL A 80 -16.41 2.91 9.25
CA VAL A 80 -16.56 2.56 7.82
C VAL A 80 -17.92 2.01 7.47
N SER A 81 -18.81 1.77 8.46
CA SER A 81 -20.17 1.28 8.25
C SER A 81 -21.17 2.39 7.92
N ALA A 82 -20.76 3.64 8.02
CA ALA A 82 -21.58 4.80 7.64
C ALA A 82 -21.98 4.77 6.16
N PHE A 83 -22.99 5.55 5.81
CA PHE A 83 -23.65 5.44 4.49
C PHE A 83 -22.71 5.78 3.32
N ILE A 84 -21.97 6.88 3.38
CA ILE A 84 -21.07 7.27 2.29
C ILE A 84 -19.87 6.33 2.16
N PRO A 85 -19.12 5.96 3.24
CA PRO A 85 -18.06 4.98 3.17
C PRO A 85 -18.50 3.64 2.53
N THR A 86 -19.62 3.08 2.97
CA THR A 86 -20.13 1.79 2.44
C THR A 86 -20.50 1.88 0.96
N ASN A 87 -21.08 2.99 0.52
CA ASN A 87 -21.36 3.22 -0.89
C ASN A 87 -20.09 3.21 -1.74
N VAL A 88 -19.06 3.95 -1.31
CA VAL A 88 -17.81 4.06 -2.06
C VAL A 88 -17.02 2.76 -2.05
N ILE A 89 -16.98 2.03 -0.93
CA ILE A 89 -16.38 0.68 -0.87
C ILE A 89 -17.05 -0.27 -1.87
N SER A 90 -18.37 -0.16 -2.06
CA SER A 90 -19.08 -1.02 -3.01
C SER A 90 -18.80 -0.69 -4.48
N ILE A 91 -18.48 0.57 -4.78
CA ILE A 91 -18.15 1.06 -6.13
C ILE A 91 -16.70 0.73 -6.50
N THR A 92 -15.77 0.85 -5.55
CA THR A 92 -14.31 0.73 -5.77
C THR A 92 -13.82 -0.70 -5.70
N ASP A 93 -12.61 -0.96 -6.24
CA ASP A 93 -11.97 -2.28 -6.23
C ASP A 93 -11.14 -2.56 -4.97
N GLY A 94 -11.44 -1.89 -3.90
CA GLY A 94 -10.78 -2.06 -2.60
C GLY A 94 -10.61 -0.74 -1.88
N GLN A 95 -9.95 -0.79 -0.74
CA GLN A 95 -9.68 0.37 0.11
C GLN A 95 -8.30 0.32 0.73
N ILE A 96 -7.68 1.48 0.88
CA ILE A 96 -6.50 1.72 1.70
C ILE A 96 -6.99 2.33 3.01
N PHE A 97 -6.80 1.63 4.11
CA PHE A 97 -7.29 2.00 5.42
C PHE A 97 -6.22 2.78 6.19
N LEU A 98 -6.49 4.04 6.52
CA LEU A 98 -5.60 4.88 7.32
C LEU A 98 -6.11 4.96 8.77
N GLU A 99 -5.23 4.73 9.74
CA GLU A 99 -5.55 4.75 11.16
C GLU A 99 -4.79 5.86 11.90
N THR A 100 -5.53 6.62 12.68
CA THR A 100 -4.98 7.70 13.50
C THR A 100 -4.00 7.18 14.56
N GLU A 101 -4.26 6.00 15.14
CA GLU A 101 -3.38 5.38 16.13
C GLU A 101 -2.02 5.02 15.54
N LEU A 102 -1.98 4.48 14.33
CA LEU A 102 -0.72 4.20 13.62
C LEU A 102 0.06 5.49 13.35
N PHE A 103 -0.64 6.56 12.96
CA PHE A 103 -0.01 7.86 12.73
C PHE A 103 0.65 8.40 13.99
N PHE A 104 -0.03 8.38 15.13
CA PHE A 104 0.52 8.85 16.39
C PHE A 104 1.60 7.94 16.98
N SER A 105 1.59 6.64 16.67
CA SER A 105 2.68 5.73 17.02
C SER A 105 3.92 5.86 16.13
N GLY A 106 3.91 6.79 15.16
CA GLY A 106 5.05 7.07 14.27
C GLY A 106 5.14 6.15 13.06
N ILE A 107 4.10 5.35 12.79
CA ILE A 107 4.00 4.55 11.56
C ILE A 107 3.44 5.45 10.45
N ARG A 108 4.29 5.82 9.51
CA ARG A 108 3.95 6.72 8.40
C ARG A 108 4.51 6.17 7.09
N PRO A 109 3.65 5.96 6.08
CA PRO A 109 2.19 6.21 6.06
C PRO A 109 1.43 5.32 7.04
N ALA A 110 0.34 5.87 7.62
CA ALA A 110 -0.45 5.23 8.67
C ALA A 110 -1.43 4.17 8.11
N ILE A 111 -0.93 3.30 7.23
CA ILE A 111 -1.73 2.31 6.52
C ILE A 111 -1.89 1.04 7.36
N ASN A 112 -3.15 0.70 7.65
CA ASN A 112 -3.45 -0.62 8.20
C ASN A 112 -3.49 -1.66 7.06
N VAL A 113 -2.40 -2.41 6.92
CA VAL A 113 -2.26 -3.44 5.88
C VAL A 113 -3.26 -4.59 6.05
N GLY A 114 -3.66 -4.91 7.28
CA GLY A 114 -4.63 -5.97 7.59
C GLY A 114 -6.04 -5.64 7.10
N LEU A 115 -6.50 -4.42 7.35
CA LEU A 115 -7.84 -3.94 6.96
C LEU A 115 -7.90 -3.45 5.51
N SER A 116 -6.76 -3.12 4.90
CA SER A 116 -6.71 -2.71 3.50
C SER A 116 -6.92 -3.91 2.59
N VAL A 117 -7.75 -3.72 1.56
CA VAL A 117 -8.15 -4.77 0.61
C VAL A 117 -7.98 -4.26 -0.81
N SER A 118 -7.45 -5.11 -1.70
CA SER A 118 -7.50 -4.92 -3.14
C SER A 118 -8.20 -6.12 -3.79
N ARG A 119 -9.29 -5.87 -4.53
CA ARG A 119 -10.00 -6.91 -5.30
C ARG A 119 -9.19 -7.36 -6.50
N VAL A 120 -8.36 -6.49 -7.07
CA VAL A 120 -7.44 -6.80 -8.18
C VAL A 120 -6.26 -7.64 -7.66
N GLY A 121 -5.79 -7.34 -6.47
CA GLY A 121 -4.76 -8.10 -5.78
C GLY A 121 -3.45 -8.17 -6.57
N SER A 122 -2.84 -9.35 -6.55
CA SER A 122 -1.55 -9.57 -7.20
C SER A 122 -1.59 -9.49 -8.74
N ALA A 123 -2.78 -9.45 -9.36
CA ALA A 123 -2.88 -9.30 -10.82
C ALA A 123 -2.35 -7.93 -11.29
N ALA A 124 -2.41 -6.90 -10.43
CA ALA A 124 -1.88 -5.57 -10.72
C ALA A 124 -0.39 -5.42 -10.42
N GLN A 125 0.24 -6.39 -9.76
CA GLN A 125 1.66 -6.33 -9.40
C GLN A 125 2.55 -6.78 -10.55
N THR A 126 3.75 -6.17 -10.66
CA THR A 126 4.82 -6.69 -11.49
C THR A 126 5.27 -8.06 -10.98
N LYS A 127 5.92 -8.86 -11.85
CA LYS A 127 6.43 -10.19 -11.46
C LYS A 127 7.46 -10.08 -10.32
N ALA A 128 8.31 -9.07 -10.35
CA ALA A 128 9.29 -8.79 -9.31
C ALA A 128 8.60 -8.53 -7.95
N MET A 129 7.60 -7.64 -7.93
CA MET A 129 6.84 -7.34 -6.71
C MET A 129 6.12 -8.57 -6.16
N LYS A 130 5.52 -9.42 -7.02
CA LYS A 130 4.89 -10.68 -6.60
C LYS A 130 5.85 -11.63 -5.89
N LYS A 131 7.10 -11.73 -6.40
CA LYS A 131 8.13 -12.60 -5.81
C LYS A 131 8.45 -12.20 -4.36
N VAL A 132 8.46 -10.90 -4.05
CA VAL A 132 8.89 -10.40 -2.74
C VAL A 132 7.73 -10.08 -1.80
N ALA A 133 6.63 -9.49 -2.29
CA ALA A 133 5.55 -9.00 -1.44
C ALA A 133 4.51 -10.06 -1.04
N GLY A 134 4.54 -11.24 -1.66
CA GLY A 134 3.46 -12.24 -1.53
C GLY A 134 3.17 -12.70 -0.10
N LYS A 135 4.16 -12.70 0.79
CA LYS A 135 4.03 -13.15 2.18
C LYS A 135 3.90 -12.01 3.19
N ILE A 136 4.25 -10.78 2.83
CA ILE A 136 4.31 -9.65 3.77
C ILE A 136 3.00 -9.42 4.51
N LYS A 137 1.87 -9.44 3.79
CA LYS A 137 0.56 -9.22 4.40
C LYS A 137 0.25 -10.26 5.48
N LEU A 138 0.59 -11.52 5.23
CA LEU A 138 0.41 -12.60 6.20
C LEU A 138 1.34 -12.44 7.40
N GLU A 139 2.61 -12.16 7.17
CA GLU A 139 3.61 -11.95 8.24
C GLU A 139 3.24 -10.77 9.15
N LEU A 140 2.79 -9.65 8.57
CA LEU A 140 2.33 -8.50 9.35
C LEU A 140 1.01 -8.77 10.09
N ALA A 141 0.11 -9.58 9.54
CA ALA A 141 -1.11 -9.98 10.24
C ALA A 141 -0.79 -10.85 11.45
N GLN A 142 0.08 -11.86 11.29
CA GLN A 142 0.55 -12.71 12.38
C GLN A 142 1.29 -11.90 13.46
N TYR A 143 2.15 -10.97 13.04
CA TYR A 143 2.84 -10.07 13.95
C TYR A 143 1.85 -9.27 14.82
N ARG A 144 0.83 -8.64 14.21
CA ARG A 144 -0.16 -7.85 14.95
C ARG A 144 -0.95 -8.68 15.96
N GLU A 145 -1.36 -9.88 15.56
CA GLU A 145 -2.05 -10.82 16.45
C GLU A 145 -1.18 -11.21 17.65
N MET A 146 0.08 -11.58 17.38
CA MET A 146 1.01 -11.96 18.43
C MET A 146 1.45 -10.77 19.31
N ALA A 147 1.61 -9.58 18.73
CA ALA A 147 1.94 -8.37 19.48
C ALA A 147 0.83 -7.99 20.48
N ALA A 148 -0.43 -8.11 20.07
CA ALA A 148 -1.57 -7.90 20.98
C ALA A 148 -1.58 -8.94 22.10
N PHE A 149 -1.30 -10.22 21.79
CA PHE A 149 -1.26 -11.30 22.77
C PHE A 149 -0.07 -11.19 23.72
N SER A 150 1.11 -10.75 23.23
CA SER A 150 2.34 -10.65 24.01
C SER A 150 2.27 -9.66 25.18
N GLN A 151 1.36 -8.69 25.11
CA GLN A 151 1.12 -7.75 26.23
C GLN A 151 0.61 -8.43 27.48
N PHE A 152 0.03 -9.63 27.37
CA PHE A 152 -0.57 -10.39 28.47
C PHE A 152 0.23 -11.65 28.83
N ALA A 153 1.22 -12.04 28.04
CA ALA A 153 1.99 -13.25 28.23
C ALA A 153 3.32 -12.97 28.94
N SER A 154 3.57 -13.65 30.06
CA SER A 154 4.82 -13.51 30.84
C SER A 154 6.00 -14.24 30.22
N ASP A 155 5.76 -15.32 29.45
CA ASP A 155 6.79 -16.11 28.76
C ASP A 155 6.39 -16.40 27.33
N LEU A 156 7.22 -15.95 26.39
CA LEU A 156 7.07 -16.24 24.97
C LEU A 156 8.10 -17.28 24.54
N ASP A 157 7.68 -18.24 23.74
CA ASP A 157 8.58 -19.20 23.12
C ASP A 157 9.51 -18.54 22.08
N ALA A 158 10.56 -19.24 21.68
CA ALA A 158 11.58 -18.71 20.77
C ALA A 158 11.00 -18.36 19.39
N SER A 159 10.04 -19.13 18.90
CA SER A 159 9.41 -18.91 17.60
C SER A 159 8.56 -17.64 17.59
N THR A 160 7.78 -17.42 18.65
CA THR A 160 6.98 -16.20 18.83
C THR A 160 7.88 -14.95 18.96
N LYS A 161 8.97 -15.05 19.73
CA LYS A 161 9.95 -13.95 19.82
C LYS A 161 10.55 -13.58 18.46
N GLN A 162 10.90 -14.58 17.66
CA GLN A 162 11.42 -14.36 16.31
C GLN A 162 10.40 -13.71 15.38
N LEU A 163 9.14 -14.16 15.43
CA LEU A 163 8.04 -13.59 14.65
C LEU A 163 7.81 -12.12 15.02
N LEU A 164 7.78 -11.80 16.31
CA LEU A 164 7.65 -10.43 16.78
C LEU A 164 8.80 -9.54 16.33
N ALA A 165 10.03 -10.00 16.52
CA ALA A 165 11.23 -9.27 16.13
C ALA A 165 11.27 -9.00 14.62
N ARG A 166 10.82 -9.96 13.80
CA ARG A 166 10.72 -9.81 12.35
C ARG A 166 9.62 -8.84 11.94
N GLY A 167 8.43 -8.95 12.55
CA GLY A 167 7.30 -8.07 12.26
C GLY A 167 7.57 -6.61 12.60
N GLU A 168 8.29 -6.34 13.69
CA GLU A 168 8.74 -4.99 14.05
C GLU A 168 9.66 -4.40 12.95
N ARG A 169 10.63 -5.19 12.46
CA ARG A 169 11.55 -4.78 11.41
C ARG A 169 10.86 -4.55 10.08
N LEU A 170 9.92 -5.42 9.72
CA LEU A 170 9.11 -5.22 8.51
C LEU A 170 8.24 -3.96 8.62
N THR A 171 7.69 -3.67 9.81
CA THR A 171 6.92 -2.45 10.04
C THR A 171 7.80 -1.21 9.91
N GLU A 172 9.03 -1.25 10.41
CA GLU A 172 9.99 -0.14 10.28
C GLU A 172 10.43 0.05 8.82
N LEU A 173 10.70 -1.05 8.11
CA LEU A 173 11.08 -1.04 6.69
C LEU A 173 10.01 -0.41 5.79
N LEU A 174 8.73 -0.53 6.15
CA LEU A 174 7.60 0.02 5.39
C LEU A 174 7.34 1.51 5.66
N LYS A 175 8.04 2.12 6.62
CA LYS A 175 7.96 3.57 6.81
C LYS A 175 8.59 4.28 5.63
N GLN A 176 7.96 5.38 5.24
CA GLN A 176 8.43 6.21 4.11
C GLN A 176 8.18 7.68 4.43
N ASP A 177 9.17 8.50 4.21
CA ASP A 177 9.07 9.93 4.42
C ASP A 177 8.14 10.58 3.38
N GLN A 178 7.54 11.69 3.78
CA GLN A 178 6.68 12.47 2.90
C GLN A 178 7.50 13.08 1.74
N TYR A 179 6.96 13.02 0.53
CA TYR A 179 7.59 13.53 -0.70
C TYR A 179 8.88 12.79 -1.13
N VAL A 180 9.10 11.60 -0.64
CA VAL A 180 10.22 10.74 -1.04
C VAL A 180 9.68 9.51 -1.80
N PRO A 181 9.36 9.65 -3.10
CA PRO A 181 8.87 8.53 -3.89
C PRO A 181 9.99 7.52 -4.15
N MET A 182 9.64 6.23 -4.16
CA MET A 182 10.56 5.14 -4.47
C MET A 182 10.21 4.54 -5.84
N SER A 183 11.23 4.22 -6.63
CA SER A 183 11.04 3.45 -7.87
C SER A 183 10.56 2.03 -7.56
N VAL A 184 10.00 1.33 -8.56
CA VAL A 184 9.58 -0.08 -8.38
C VAL A 184 10.75 -0.95 -7.97
N ALA A 185 11.93 -0.73 -8.55
CA ALA A 185 13.15 -1.46 -8.19
C ALA A 185 13.54 -1.21 -6.72
N ASP A 186 13.54 0.04 -6.26
CA ASP A 186 13.83 0.37 -4.86
C ASP A 186 12.88 -0.32 -3.90
N GLN A 187 11.58 -0.30 -4.20
CA GLN A 187 10.56 -0.99 -3.40
C GLN A 187 10.79 -2.50 -3.35
N VAL A 188 11.01 -3.13 -4.51
CA VAL A 188 11.25 -4.59 -4.60
C VAL A 188 12.48 -5.00 -3.82
N LEU A 189 13.61 -4.29 -3.99
CA LEU A 189 14.88 -4.60 -3.32
C LEU A 189 14.80 -4.37 -1.80
N SER A 190 14.14 -3.29 -1.37
CA SER A 190 13.88 -3.05 0.06
C SER A 190 13.07 -4.19 0.67
N LEU A 191 11.96 -4.57 0.06
CA LEU A 191 11.12 -5.67 0.54
C LEU A 191 11.85 -7.01 0.51
N TYR A 192 12.71 -7.24 -0.49
CA TYR A 192 13.54 -8.43 -0.59
C TYR A 192 14.41 -8.60 0.65
N SER A 193 15.09 -7.53 1.09
CA SER A 193 15.96 -7.58 2.27
C SER A 193 15.21 -7.97 3.55
N GLY A 194 13.98 -7.46 3.72
CA GLY A 194 13.13 -7.78 4.87
C GLY A 194 12.57 -9.20 4.83
N VAL A 195 11.96 -9.58 3.71
CA VAL A 195 11.27 -10.88 3.57
C VAL A 195 12.25 -12.06 3.59
N ARG A 196 13.46 -11.89 3.08
CA ARG A 196 14.51 -12.93 3.12
C ARG A 196 15.23 -13.02 4.47
N GLY A 197 14.93 -12.14 5.44
CA GLY A 197 15.46 -12.22 6.80
C GLY A 197 16.82 -11.55 7.01
N PHE A 198 17.32 -10.78 6.05
CA PHE A 198 18.61 -10.06 6.20
C PHE A 198 18.56 -8.99 7.29
N LEU A 199 17.34 -8.52 7.65
CA LEU A 199 17.14 -7.55 8.71
C LEU A 199 17.08 -8.14 10.12
N ASP A 200 17.01 -9.47 10.27
CA ASP A 200 16.72 -10.11 11.55
C ASP A 200 17.78 -9.80 12.65
N LYS A 201 19.01 -9.47 12.24
CA LYS A 201 20.11 -9.10 13.14
C LYS A 201 20.35 -7.59 13.27
N ILE A 202 19.64 -6.78 12.47
CA ILE A 202 19.80 -5.33 12.45
C ILE A 202 18.95 -4.72 13.57
N GLU A 203 19.48 -3.73 14.28
CA GLU A 203 18.72 -2.96 15.25
C GLU A 203 17.61 -2.16 14.57
N ILE A 204 16.42 -2.11 15.17
CA ILE A 204 15.24 -1.45 14.61
C ILE A 204 15.54 0.01 14.25
N SER A 205 16.26 0.73 15.11
CA SER A 205 16.66 2.14 14.90
C SER A 205 17.57 2.36 13.68
N LYS A 206 18.22 1.30 13.20
CA LYS A 206 19.16 1.35 12.07
C LYS A 206 18.54 0.89 10.74
N ILE A 207 17.29 0.42 10.71
CA ILE A 207 16.67 -0.18 9.52
C ILE A 207 16.56 0.82 8.37
N THR A 208 16.13 2.04 8.63
CA THR A 208 16.03 3.08 7.61
C THR A 208 17.41 3.43 7.03
N ASP A 209 18.43 3.57 7.88
CA ASP A 209 19.82 3.82 7.43
C ASP A 209 20.38 2.64 6.62
N PHE A 210 20.11 1.41 7.08
CA PHE A 210 20.45 0.19 6.36
C PHE A 210 19.84 0.18 4.96
N GLN A 211 18.54 0.46 4.86
CA GLN A 211 17.82 0.48 3.59
C GLN A 211 18.44 1.46 2.60
N VAL A 212 18.70 2.70 3.03
CA VAL A 212 19.31 3.74 2.18
C VAL A 212 20.67 3.30 1.70
N LYS A 213 21.57 2.90 2.62
CA LYS A 213 22.94 2.49 2.28
C LYS A 213 22.99 1.24 1.42
N PHE A 214 22.09 0.28 1.67
CA PHE A 214 21.98 -0.93 0.85
C PHE A 214 21.59 -0.58 -0.59
N LEU A 215 20.55 0.24 -0.78
CA LEU A 215 20.08 0.62 -2.12
C LEU A 215 21.14 1.45 -2.87
N GLU A 216 21.81 2.38 -2.19
CA GLU A 216 22.88 3.19 -2.78
C GLU A 216 24.07 2.32 -3.20
N GLY A 217 24.53 1.43 -2.31
CA GLY A 217 25.67 0.56 -2.59
C GLY A 217 25.36 -0.46 -3.70
N LEU A 218 24.20 -1.12 -3.63
CA LEU A 218 23.80 -2.05 -4.68
C LEU A 218 23.64 -1.34 -6.04
N ARG A 219 23.15 -0.09 -6.06
CA ARG A 219 23.04 0.69 -7.30
C ARG A 219 24.41 1.08 -7.86
N ALA A 220 25.38 1.35 -7.03
CA ALA A 220 26.74 1.67 -7.47
C ALA A 220 27.43 0.45 -8.11
N ASP A 221 27.23 -0.74 -7.54
CA ASP A 221 27.91 -1.97 -7.97
C ASP A 221 27.13 -2.74 -9.06
N HIS A 222 25.79 -2.66 -9.04
CA HIS A 222 24.88 -3.47 -9.85
C HIS A 222 23.69 -2.65 -10.37
N SER A 223 23.92 -1.55 -11.09
CA SER A 223 22.85 -0.72 -11.69
C SER A 223 21.98 -1.50 -12.68
N ASP A 224 22.56 -2.54 -13.31
CA ASP A 224 21.88 -3.44 -14.24
C ASP A 224 20.65 -4.11 -13.62
N ILE A 225 20.68 -4.42 -12.32
CA ILE A 225 19.54 -5.01 -11.60
C ILE A 225 18.37 -4.03 -11.52
N PHE A 226 18.65 -2.76 -11.21
CA PHE A 226 17.60 -1.72 -11.15
C PHE A 226 16.97 -1.48 -12.52
N ASP A 227 17.80 -1.45 -13.56
CA ASP A 227 17.32 -1.28 -14.94
C ASP A 227 16.49 -2.50 -15.39
N GLU A 228 16.91 -3.72 -15.05
CA GLU A 228 16.15 -4.94 -15.34
C GLU A 228 14.76 -4.87 -14.69
N ILE A 229 14.69 -4.57 -13.39
CA ILE A 229 13.40 -4.51 -12.66
C ILE A 229 12.50 -3.40 -13.21
N ASN A 230 13.04 -2.20 -13.42
CA ASN A 230 12.24 -1.06 -13.88
C ASN A 230 11.73 -1.23 -15.31
N ASN A 231 12.52 -1.83 -16.21
CA ASN A 231 12.16 -1.97 -17.60
C ASN A 231 11.31 -3.22 -17.90
N THR A 232 11.58 -4.33 -17.19
CA THR A 232 10.91 -5.61 -17.46
C THR A 232 9.80 -5.96 -16.46
N GLY A 233 9.79 -5.29 -15.31
CA GLY A 233 8.92 -5.63 -14.18
C GLY A 233 9.26 -6.98 -13.53
N ASN A 234 10.44 -7.53 -13.79
CA ASN A 234 10.91 -8.81 -13.29
C ASN A 234 12.43 -8.72 -12.98
N PHE A 235 12.99 -9.76 -12.37
CA PHE A 235 14.42 -9.99 -12.29
C PHE A 235 14.71 -11.47 -12.50
N SER A 236 15.86 -11.74 -13.11
CA SER A 236 16.35 -13.07 -13.47
C SER A 236 16.88 -13.83 -12.25
N ASP A 237 17.08 -15.14 -12.39
CA ASP A 237 17.72 -15.95 -11.35
C ASP A 237 19.20 -15.57 -11.14
N GLU A 238 19.85 -15.00 -12.15
CA GLU A 238 21.19 -14.45 -12.03
C GLU A 238 21.19 -13.20 -11.15
N SER A 239 20.25 -12.29 -11.38
CA SER A 239 20.06 -11.09 -10.56
C SER A 239 19.65 -11.45 -9.13
N ASP A 240 18.80 -12.48 -8.94
CA ASP A 240 18.43 -12.97 -7.59
C ASP A 240 19.66 -13.37 -6.78
N LYS A 241 20.59 -14.14 -7.39
CA LYS A 241 21.86 -14.52 -6.74
C LYS A 241 22.76 -13.33 -6.45
N LYS A 242 22.87 -12.39 -7.39
CA LYS A 242 23.68 -11.17 -7.17
C LYS A 242 23.15 -10.35 -5.99
N ILE A 243 21.81 -10.20 -5.88
CA ILE A 243 21.16 -9.51 -4.77
C ILE A 243 21.44 -10.22 -3.45
N GLU A 244 21.28 -11.54 -3.42
CA GLU A 244 21.50 -12.38 -2.24
C GLU A 244 22.98 -12.29 -1.78
N ASP A 245 23.94 -12.53 -2.68
CA ASP A 245 25.39 -12.45 -2.41
C ASP A 245 25.79 -11.05 -1.91
N TYR A 246 25.20 -10.00 -2.49
CA TYR A 246 25.47 -8.63 -2.05
C TYR A 246 24.94 -8.38 -0.64
N LEU A 247 23.69 -8.77 -0.37
CA LEU A 247 23.05 -8.60 0.94
C LEU A 247 23.78 -9.37 2.04
N GLU A 248 24.23 -10.60 1.77
CA GLU A 248 25.03 -11.38 2.74
C GLU A 248 26.31 -10.63 3.15
N LYS A 249 27.06 -10.13 2.18
CA LYS A 249 28.30 -9.37 2.43
C LYS A 249 28.00 -8.03 3.12
N PHE A 250 26.98 -7.33 2.65
CA PHE A 250 26.59 -6.03 3.18
C PHE A 250 26.13 -6.14 4.64
N THR A 251 25.27 -7.12 4.94
CA THR A 251 24.75 -7.35 6.30
C THR A 251 25.86 -7.78 7.27
N ALA A 252 26.81 -8.60 6.80
CA ALA A 252 27.95 -9.03 7.63
C ALA A 252 28.88 -7.87 8.02
N ASN A 253 28.97 -6.84 7.19
CA ASN A 253 29.83 -5.68 7.40
C ASN A 253 29.07 -4.47 7.99
N TYR A 254 27.75 -4.55 8.08
CA TYR A 254 26.93 -3.49 8.62
C TYR A 254 26.83 -3.62 10.15
N SER A 255 27.57 -2.77 10.85
CA SER A 255 27.66 -2.74 12.32
C SER A 255 27.08 -1.43 12.90
#